data_f2809b9ca763ac5d372752c32c262153
#
_entry.id   f2809b9ca763ac5d372752c32c262153
#
_cell.length_a   1.000
_cell.length_b   1.000
_cell.length_c   1.000
_cell.angle_alpha   90.00
_cell.angle_beta   90.00
_cell.angle_gamma   90.00
#
_symmetry.space_group_name_H-M   'P 1'
#
loop_
_entity.id
_entity.type
_entity.pdbx_description
1 polymer ?
#
loop_
_entity_poly.entity_id
_entity_poly.type
_entity_poly.pdbx_seq_one_letter_code
_entity_poly.pdbx_strand_id
1 'polypeptide(L)'
;ANPRVRDEIGELSLVSPEERVSGPGATTIMAAFTHLNAEGSRFSDGSYGVYYAAHSLATARAEVGHHRTVFLRRTDEPALEIDLRLITANVEAELHDLAGAEGEAALRAAQRFAAVLDPDDYAASQRLGRQLRAAGSWGLRWPSVRDPRGECVGIFRPRALRHAKAAAHIAMHWDGTRFSHWYEKGGPHTVGV
;
A
#
# COMPACT_ATOMS: atom_id res chain seq x y z
N ALA A 1 4.04 26.87 11.83
CA ALA A 1 4.82 25.75 11.27
C ALA A 1 5.11 26.04 9.80
N ASN A 2 6.31 25.71 9.31
CA ASN A 2 6.69 25.91 7.91
C ASN A 2 5.76 25.04 7.02
N PRO A 3 5.05 25.61 6.00
CA PRO A 3 4.16 24.86 5.12
C PRO A 3 4.83 23.64 4.46
N ARG A 4 6.10 23.78 4.04
CA ARG A 4 6.87 22.66 3.45
C ARG A 4 7.03 21.47 4.38
N VAL A 5 7.17 21.72 5.68
CA VAL A 5 7.28 20.63 6.68
C VAL A 5 5.94 19.89 6.83
N ARG A 6 4.81 20.58 6.69
CA ARG A 6 3.49 19.96 6.66
C ARG A 6 3.29 19.08 5.43
N ASP A 7 3.74 19.55 4.27
CA ASP A 7 3.63 18.79 3.02
C ASP A 7 4.48 17.51 3.04
N GLU A 8 5.62 17.53 3.73
CA GLU A 8 6.51 16.36 3.84
C GLU A 8 6.09 15.37 4.93
N ILE A 9 5.61 15.87 6.07
CA ILE A 9 5.30 15.07 7.27
C ILE A 9 3.80 14.69 7.31
N GLY A 10 2.95 15.44 6.65
CA GLY A 10 1.50 15.30 6.74
C GLY A 10 0.93 15.71 8.10
N GLU A 11 -0.26 15.23 8.41
CA GLU A 11 -0.99 15.57 9.65
C GLU A 11 -0.63 14.59 10.78
N LEU A 12 0.39 14.94 11.57
CA LEU A 12 0.87 14.10 12.68
C LEU A 12 -0.16 13.85 13.78
N SER A 13 -1.18 14.71 13.93
CA SER A 13 -2.23 14.52 14.94
C SER A 13 -3.09 13.29 14.69
N LEU A 14 -3.07 12.75 13.46
CA LEU A 14 -3.75 11.50 13.10
C LEU A 14 -3.11 10.25 13.74
N VAL A 15 -1.88 10.37 14.21
CA VAL A 15 -1.15 9.28 14.87
C VAL A 15 -0.78 9.71 16.28
N SER A 16 -1.28 8.95 17.27
CA SER A 16 -1.00 9.24 18.67
C SER A 16 0.52 9.18 18.95
N PRO A 17 1.05 9.99 19.87
CA PRO A 17 2.49 10.10 20.11
C PRO A 17 3.18 8.74 20.35
N GLU A 18 2.53 7.85 21.07
CA GLU A 18 3.03 6.51 21.42
C GLU A 18 3.11 5.55 20.22
N GLU A 19 2.36 5.82 19.13
CA GLU A 19 2.40 5.03 17.91
C GLU A 19 3.39 5.56 16.88
N ARG A 20 3.93 6.77 17.08
CA ARG A 20 4.86 7.37 16.14
C ARG A 20 6.19 6.64 16.14
N VAL A 21 6.74 6.45 14.95
CA VAL A 21 8.09 5.92 14.75
C VAL A 21 9.05 7.05 14.39
N SER A 22 10.31 6.88 14.73
CA SER A 22 11.39 7.84 14.47
C SER A 22 12.65 7.14 13.96
N GLY A 23 13.61 7.91 13.47
CA GLY A 23 14.87 7.41 12.92
C GLY A 23 14.80 7.10 11.42
N PRO A 24 15.80 6.39 10.88
CA PRO A 24 15.89 6.09 9.46
C PRO A 24 14.65 5.34 8.92
N GLY A 25 14.08 5.82 7.82
CA GLY A 25 12.88 5.26 7.19
C GLY A 25 11.54 5.67 7.83
N ALA A 26 11.56 6.38 8.97
CA ALA A 26 10.35 6.78 9.68
C ALA A 26 9.41 7.64 8.83
N THR A 27 9.91 8.58 8.06
CA THR A 27 9.11 9.43 7.17
C THR A 27 8.30 8.58 6.17
N THR A 28 8.94 7.57 5.59
CA THR A 28 8.28 6.67 4.64
C THR A 28 7.18 5.85 5.30
N ILE A 29 7.40 5.37 6.53
CA ILE A 29 6.38 4.65 7.31
C ILE A 29 5.25 5.61 7.67
N MET A 30 5.57 6.74 8.28
CA MET A 30 4.59 7.69 8.79
C MET A 30 3.70 8.28 7.70
N ALA A 31 4.24 8.51 6.49
CA ALA A 31 3.50 9.08 5.37
C ALA A 31 2.17 8.34 5.08
N ALA A 32 2.14 7.01 5.21
CA ALA A 32 0.92 6.22 5.00
C ALA A 32 -0.18 6.50 6.05
N PHE A 33 0.17 7.07 7.20
CA PHE A 33 -0.75 7.33 8.31
C PHE A 33 -1.07 8.82 8.49
N THR A 34 -0.27 9.70 7.86
CA THR A 34 -0.37 11.15 8.01
C THR A 34 -0.85 11.88 6.74
N HIS A 35 -0.87 11.18 5.59
CA HIS A 35 -1.43 11.65 4.33
C HIS A 35 -2.62 10.77 3.95
N LEU A 36 -3.82 11.19 4.37
CA LEU A 36 -5.02 10.41 4.14
C LEU A 36 -5.52 10.58 2.70
N ASN A 37 -6.02 9.48 2.12
CA ASN A 37 -6.82 9.52 0.92
C ASN A 37 -8.30 9.70 1.31
N ALA A 38 -8.89 10.83 0.99
CA ALA A 38 -10.30 11.13 1.31
C ALA A 38 -11.29 10.16 0.64
N GLU A 39 -10.91 9.57 -0.50
CA GLU A 39 -11.74 8.55 -1.17
C GLU A 39 -11.67 7.18 -0.46
N GLY A 40 -10.80 7.05 0.56
CA GLY A 40 -10.57 5.80 1.25
C GLY A 40 -9.69 4.83 0.47
N SER A 41 -9.68 3.60 0.94
CA SER A 41 -8.91 2.48 0.40
C SER A 41 -9.60 1.17 0.77
N ARG A 42 -9.05 0.02 0.42
CA ARG A 42 -9.67 -1.28 0.72
C ARG A 42 -10.06 -1.44 2.20
N PHE A 43 -9.20 -1.07 3.13
CA PHE A 43 -9.46 -1.24 4.58
C PHE A 43 -9.55 0.07 5.37
N SER A 44 -9.74 1.21 4.69
CA SER A 44 -9.99 2.51 5.32
C SER A 44 -11.02 3.28 4.52
N ASP A 45 -11.93 3.91 5.22
CA ASP A 45 -12.92 4.83 4.65
C ASP A 45 -12.38 6.26 4.46
N GLY A 46 -11.08 6.47 4.60
CA GLY A 46 -10.42 7.77 4.50
C GLY A 46 -10.26 8.49 5.84
N SER A 47 -10.84 7.99 6.93
CA SER A 47 -10.72 8.61 8.26
C SER A 47 -9.41 8.27 8.99
N TYR A 48 -8.66 7.28 8.51
CA TYR A 48 -7.36 6.89 9.04
C TYR A 48 -6.48 6.29 7.94
N GLY A 49 -5.15 6.34 8.15
CA GLY A 49 -4.17 5.78 7.24
C GLY A 49 -3.96 4.28 7.44
N VAL A 50 -3.61 3.61 6.34
CA VAL A 50 -3.19 2.20 6.32
C VAL A 50 -1.94 2.09 5.46
N TYR A 51 -0.90 1.44 5.98
CA TYR A 51 0.29 1.14 5.18
C TYR A 51 0.04 -0.16 4.40
N TYR A 52 -0.08 -0.04 3.09
CA TYR A 52 -0.25 -1.18 2.19
C TYR A 52 1.09 -1.64 1.64
N ALA A 53 1.31 -2.95 1.65
CA ALA A 53 2.46 -3.57 1.02
C ALA A 53 2.10 -4.95 0.45
N ALA A 54 2.98 -5.47 -0.39
CA ALA A 54 2.87 -6.81 -0.96
C ALA A 54 4.13 -7.62 -0.65
N HIS A 55 3.98 -8.94 -0.64
CA HIS A 55 5.09 -9.86 -0.34
C HIS A 55 6.13 -9.90 -1.47
N SER A 56 5.74 -9.53 -2.70
CA SER A 56 6.64 -9.51 -3.87
C SER A 56 6.51 -8.23 -4.68
N LEU A 57 7.56 -7.90 -5.43
CA LEU A 57 7.54 -6.80 -6.38
C LEU A 57 6.47 -7.00 -7.48
N ALA A 58 6.26 -8.24 -7.93
CA ALA A 58 5.25 -8.55 -8.93
C ALA A 58 3.85 -8.17 -8.46
N THR A 59 3.50 -8.59 -7.23
CA THR A 59 2.23 -8.26 -6.59
C THR A 59 2.09 -6.76 -6.32
N ALA A 60 3.14 -6.12 -5.78
CA ALA A 60 3.12 -4.67 -5.54
C ALA A 60 2.86 -3.88 -6.83
N ARG A 61 3.48 -4.29 -7.95
CA ARG A 61 3.25 -3.69 -9.26
C ARG A 61 1.83 -3.91 -9.78
N ALA A 62 1.28 -5.11 -9.61
CA ALA A 62 -0.10 -5.41 -10.03
C ALA A 62 -1.10 -4.50 -9.30
N GLU A 63 -0.96 -4.36 -7.99
CA GLU A 63 -1.82 -3.49 -7.17
C GLU A 63 -1.65 -2.01 -7.52
N VAL A 64 -0.43 -1.49 -7.56
CA VAL A 64 -0.16 -0.08 -7.93
C VAL A 64 -0.59 0.20 -9.36
N GLY A 65 -0.31 -0.71 -10.29
CA GLY A 65 -0.71 -0.60 -11.70
C GLY A 65 -2.21 -0.49 -11.86
N HIS A 66 -2.98 -1.30 -11.11
CA HIS A 66 -4.44 -1.19 -11.11
C HIS A 66 -4.92 0.19 -10.65
N HIS A 67 -4.48 0.65 -9.49
CA HIS A 67 -4.90 1.95 -8.94
C HIS A 67 -4.49 3.11 -9.84
N ARG A 68 -3.29 3.09 -10.41
CA ARG A 68 -2.83 4.10 -11.36
C ARG A 68 -3.61 4.06 -12.68
N THR A 69 -3.97 2.87 -13.17
CA THR A 69 -4.82 2.72 -14.36
C THR A 69 -6.19 3.37 -14.14
N VAL A 70 -6.83 3.13 -13.00
CA VAL A 70 -8.11 3.76 -12.66
C VAL A 70 -7.99 5.28 -12.64
N PHE A 71 -6.94 5.81 -12.01
CA PHE A 71 -6.69 7.25 -11.95
C PHE A 71 -6.45 7.86 -13.33
N LEU A 72 -5.52 7.30 -14.12
CA LEU A 72 -5.14 7.83 -15.43
C LEU A 72 -6.29 7.79 -16.44
N ARG A 73 -7.16 6.77 -16.35
CA ARG A 73 -8.38 6.70 -17.18
C ARG A 73 -9.42 7.75 -16.78
N ARG A 74 -9.52 8.10 -15.49
CA ARG A 74 -10.45 9.16 -15.04
C ARG A 74 -9.99 10.55 -15.48
N THR A 75 -8.69 10.77 -15.62
CA THR A 75 -8.09 12.05 -16.00
C THR A 75 -7.78 12.14 -17.49
N ASP A 76 -8.09 11.09 -18.27
CA ASP A 76 -7.84 10.99 -19.71
C ASP A 76 -6.39 11.32 -20.09
N GLU A 77 -5.43 10.79 -19.31
CA GLU A 77 -4.03 11.08 -19.47
C GLU A 77 -3.46 10.46 -20.75
N PRO A 78 -2.70 11.22 -21.55
CA PRO A 78 -1.99 10.70 -22.71
C PRO A 78 -0.89 9.72 -22.30
N ALA A 79 -0.20 9.12 -23.27
CA ALA A 79 0.95 8.27 -22.99
C ALA A 79 2.01 9.02 -22.18
N LEU A 80 2.45 8.41 -21.06
CA LEU A 80 3.43 8.99 -20.15
C LEU A 80 4.20 7.90 -19.38
N GLU A 81 5.28 8.29 -18.75
CA GLU A 81 6.04 7.43 -17.83
C GLU A 81 5.78 7.86 -16.38
N ILE A 82 5.53 6.91 -15.52
CA ILE A 82 5.37 7.14 -14.09
C ILE A 82 6.57 6.57 -13.34
N ASP A 83 7.22 7.43 -12.57
CA ASP A 83 8.29 7.06 -11.67
C ASP A 83 7.77 6.60 -10.33
N LEU A 84 8.22 5.44 -9.90
CA LEU A 84 7.89 4.84 -8.62
C LEU A 84 9.17 4.52 -7.85
N ARG A 85 9.11 4.70 -6.54
CA ARG A 85 10.15 4.26 -5.63
C ARG A 85 9.72 2.96 -4.99
N LEU A 86 10.48 1.89 -5.19
CA LEU A 86 10.32 0.65 -4.45
C LEU A 86 10.82 0.86 -3.03
N ILE A 87 9.95 0.64 -2.06
CA ILE A 87 10.28 0.66 -0.64
C ILE A 87 10.11 -0.76 -0.10
N THR A 88 11.07 -1.20 0.69
CA THR A 88 10.98 -2.43 1.49
C THR A 88 10.90 -2.08 2.96
N ALA A 89 10.12 -2.84 3.73
CA ALA A 89 10.04 -2.73 5.18
C ALA A 89 9.82 -4.11 5.80
N ASN A 90 10.25 -4.28 7.06
CA ASN A 90 9.91 -5.47 7.84
C ASN A 90 8.60 -5.23 8.57
N VAL A 91 7.74 -6.26 8.60
CA VAL A 91 6.54 -6.29 9.44
C VAL A 91 6.81 -7.15 10.65
N GLU A 92 6.74 -6.57 11.84
CA GLU A 92 7.01 -7.22 13.13
C GLU A 92 5.76 -7.14 14.01
N ALA A 93 4.74 -7.89 13.63
CA ALA A 93 3.47 -7.95 14.33
C ALA A 93 2.65 -9.17 13.93
N GLU A 94 1.73 -9.59 14.81
CA GLU A 94 0.70 -10.57 14.45
C GLU A 94 -0.38 -9.92 13.61
N LEU A 95 -0.68 -10.54 12.47
CA LEU A 95 -1.70 -10.05 11.53
C LEU A 95 -2.88 -11.02 11.46
N HIS A 96 -4.08 -10.46 11.31
CA HIS A 96 -5.25 -11.28 10.96
C HIS A 96 -5.07 -11.87 9.57
N ASP A 97 -5.28 -13.16 9.46
CA ASP A 97 -5.10 -13.90 8.21
C ASP A 97 -6.44 -14.11 7.48
N LEU A 98 -6.58 -13.48 6.32
CA LEU A 98 -7.70 -13.66 5.41
C LEU A 98 -7.36 -14.59 4.23
N ALA A 99 -6.09 -14.99 4.10
CA ALA A 99 -5.66 -15.90 3.03
C ALA A 99 -5.92 -17.36 3.39
N GLY A 100 -5.79 -17.69 4.69
CA GLY A 100 -5.75 -19.07 5.16
C GLY A 100 -4.43 -19.76 4.82
N ALA A 101 -4.22 -20.93 5.41
CA ALA A 101 -3.17 -21.83 4.98
C ALA A 101 -3.48 -22.39 3.58
N GLU A 102 -2.56 -23.17 3.01
CA GLU A 102 -2.76 -23.79 1.69
C GLU A 102 -3.94 -24.78 1.65
N GLY A 103 -4.34 -25.14 0.45
CA GLY A 103 -5.35 -26.18 0.20
C GLY A 103 -6.75 -25.81 0.65
N GLU A 104 -7.43 -26.70 1.37
CA GLU A 104 -8.82 -26.55 1.77
C GLU A 104 -9.07 -25.35 2.71
N ALA A 105 -8.06 -24.99 3.54
CA ALA A 105 -8.14 -23.82 4.41
C ALA A 105 -8.17 -22.52 3.62
N ALA A 106 -7.41 -22.42 2.53
CA ALA A 106 -7.43 -21.28 1.64
C ALA A 106 -8.78 -21.16 0.91
N LEU A 107 -9.37 -22.28 0.47
CA LEU A 107 -10.71 -22.30 -0.15
C LEU A 107 -11.79 -21.83 0.82
N ARG A 108 -11.76 -22.30 2.06
CA ARG A 108 -12.69 -21.84 3.11
C ARG A 108 -12.52 -20.36 3.44
N ALA A 109 -11.28 -19.87 3.51
CA ALA A 109 -10.99 -18.46 3.72
C ALA A 109 -11.52 -17.61 2.56
N ALA A 110 -11.29 -18.01 1.31
CA ALA A 110 -11.79 -17.30 0.14
C ALA A 110 -13.33 -17.18 0.14
N GLN A 111 -14.05 -18.26 0.49
CA GLN A 111 -15.51 -18.25 0.62
C GLN A 111 -15.96 -17.33 1.77
N ARG A 112 -15.35 -17.46 2.94
CA ARG A 112 -15.66 -16.67 4.13
C ARG A 112 -15.47 -15.17 3.92
N PHE A 113 -14.42 -14.78 3.22
CA PHE A 113 -14.03 -13.40 3.02
C PHE A 113 -14.36 -12.86 1.62
N ALA A 114 -15.17 -13.56 0.82
CA ALA A 114 -15.49 -13.16 -0.54
C ALA A 114 -15.94 -11.70 -0.66
N ALA A 115 -16.86 -11.24 0.20
CA ALA A 115 -17.31 -9.86 0.20
C ALA A 115 -16.24 -8.84 0.64
N VAL A 116 -15.29 -9.26 1.48
CA VAL A 116 -14.16 -8.43 1.93
C VAL A 116 -13.10 -8.31 0.83
N LEU A 117 -12.98 -9.35 0.01
CA LEU A 117 -12.01 -9.46 -1.07
C LEU A 117 -12.60 -9.07 -2.44
N ASP A 118 -13.82 -8.52 -2.46
CA ASP A 118 -14.40 -8.00 -3.69
C ASP A 118 -13.44 -7.00 -4.36
N PRO A 119 -13.13 -7.16 -5.66
CA PRO A 119 -12.18 -6.29 -6.34
C PRO A 119 -12.67 -4.84 -6.50
N ASP A 120 -13.98 -4.62 -6.55
CA ASP A 120 -14.58 -3.35 -6.97
C ASP A 120 -15.44 -2.70 -5.86
N ASP A 121 -15.95 -3.48 -4.89
CA ASP A 121 -16.70 -2.96 -3.73
C ASP A 121 -15.89 -3.09 -2.43
N TYR A 122 -15.55 -1.96 -1.84
CA TYR A 122 -14.78 -1.90 -0.60
C TYR A 122 -15.63 -1.75 0.68
N ALA A 123 -16.95 -1.72 0.58
CA ALA A 123 -17.81 -1.47 1.74
C ALA A 123 -17.63 -2.51 2.87
N ALA A 124 -17.53 -3.80 2.50
CA ALA A 124 -17.30 -4.87 3.48
C ALA A 124 -15.90 -4.84 4.08
N SER A 125 -14.86 -4.61 3.26
CA SER A 125 -13.48 -4.53 3.71
C SER A 125 -13.23 -3.29 4.58
N GLN A 126 -13.83 -2.15 4.27
CA GLN A 126 -13.76 -0.95 5.10
C GLN A 126 -14.45 -1.13 6.46
N ARG A 127 -15.59 -1.82 6.50
CA ARG A 127 -16.24 -2.19 7.80
C ARG A 127 -15.33 -3.06 8.64
N LEU A 128 -14.73 -4.09 8.04
CA LEU A 128 -13.78 -4.97 8.72
C LEU A 128 -12.55 -4.18 9.21
N GLY A 129 -11.98 -3.33 8.37
CA GLY A 129 -10.82 -2.49 8.72
C GLY A 129 -11.10 -1.61 9.95
N ARG A 130 -12.27 -0.95 10.00
CA ARG A 130 -12.69 -0.16 11.16
C ARG A 130 -12.81 -1.01 12.43
N GLN A 131 -13.45 -2.18 12.34
CA GLN A 131 -13.61 -3.09 13.48
C GLN A 131 -12.27 -3.57 14.02
N LEU A 132 -11.38 -4.03 13.15
CA LEU A 132 -10.05 -4.49 13.55
C LEU A 132 -9.21 -3.37 14.15
N ARG A 133 -9.22 -2.19 13.55
CA ARG A 133 -8.50 -1.03 14.07
C ARG A 133 -9.03 -0.60 15.43
N ALA A 134 -10.36 -0.54 15.62
CA ALA A 134 -10.99 -0.22 16.91
C ALA A 134 -10.66 -1.26 18.00
N ALA A 135 -10.48 -2.52 17.62
CA ALA A 135 -10.02 -3.59 18.52
C ALA A 135 -8.50 -3.57 18.79
N GLY A 136 -7.76 -2.57 18.30
CA GLY A 136 -6.31 -2.45 18.52
C GLY A 136 -5.45 -3.37 17.67
N SER A 137 -5.99 -3.96 16.60
CA SER A 137 -5.26 -4.82 15.69
C SER A 137 -4.05 -4.11 15.07
N TRP A 138 -2.97 -4.87 14.84
CA TRP A 138 -1.81 -4.40 14.10
C TRP A 138 -2.04 -4.33 12.60
N GLY A 139 -2.91 -5.16 12.05
CA GLY A 139 -3.19 -5.23 10.63
C GLY A 139 -3.70 -6.59 10.19
N LEU A 140 -3.69 -6.80 8.89
CA LEU A 140 -4.16 -8.03 8.26
C LEU A 140 -3.36 -8.37 7.01
N ARG A 141 -3.40 -9.65 6.60
CA ARG A 141 -2.91 -10.13 5.32
C ARG A 141 -4.04 -10.79 4.51
N TRP A 142 -3.96 -10.70 3.19
CA TRP A 142 -4.96 -11.29 2.29
C TRP A 142 -4.33 -11.67 0.94
N PRO A 143 -4.94 -12.61 0.17
CA PRO A 143 -4.52 -12.88 -1.19
C PRO A 143 -4.79 -11.66 -2.07
N SER A 144 -3.83 -11.28 -2.90
CA SER A 144 -4.03 -10.18 -3.85
C SER A 144 -5.18 -10.51 -4.80
N VAL A 145 -6.06 -9.55 -5.01
CA VAL A 145 -7.16 -9.66 -5.99
C VAL A 145 -6.72 -9.28 -7.41
N ARG A 146 -5.46 -8.84 -7.56
CA ARG A 146 -4.85 -8.40 -8.83
C ARG A 146 -3.70 -9.31 -9.29
N ASP A 147 -3.16 -10.11 -8.38
CA ASP A 147 -2.16 -11.14 -8.66
C ASP A 147 -2.56 -12.45 -7.98
N PRO A 148 -3.04 -13.47 -8.71
CA PRO A 148 -3.60 -14.70 -8.12
C PRO A 148 -2.63 -15.50 -7.24
N ARG A 149 -1.33 -15.22 -7.33
CA ARG A 149 -0.29 -15.88 -6.52
C ARG A 149 0.32 -14.94 -5.48
N GLY A 150 -0.20 -13.74 -5.39
CA GLY A 150 0.34 -12.69 -4.54
C GLY A 150 -0.38 -12.57 -3.20
N GLU A 151 0.34 -12.05 -2.24
CA GLU A 151 -0.20 -11.69 -0.93
C GLU A 151 0.06 -10.21 -0.64
N CYS A 152 -0.91 -9.59 0.00
CA CYS A 152 -0.86 -8.21 0.45
C CYS A 152 -1.01 -8.14 1.97
N VAL A 153 -0.49 -7.06 2.54
CA VAL A 153 -0.68 -6.69 3.94
C VAL A 153 -1.18 -5.26 4.07
N GLY A 154 -2.06 -5.03 5.03
CA GLY A 154 -2.50 -3.70 5.46
C GLY A 154 -2.19 -3.52 6.93
N ILE A 155 -1.37 -2.54 7.25
CA ILE A 155 -0.89 -2.27 8.61
C ILE A 155 -1.60 -1.03 9.15
N PHE A 156 -2.22 -1.16 10.32
CA PHE A 156 -2.98 -0.09 10.96
C PHE A 156 -2.16 0.78 11.93
N ARG A 157 -1.00 0.27 12.36
CA ARG A 157 -0.18 0.91 13.39
C ARG A 157 1.27 1.03 12.93
N PRO A 158 1.85 2.25 12.86
CA PRO A 158 3.23 2.47 12.39
C PRO A 158 4.27 1.60 13.09
N ARG A 159 4.09 1.31 14.37
CA ARG A 159 5.04 0.54 15.20
C ARG A 159 5.19 -0.92 14.79
N ALA A 160 4.30 -1.46 13.97
CA ALA A 160 4.46 -2.78 13.36
C ALA A 160 5.53 -2.82 12.26
N LEU A 161 6.01 -1.65 11.81
CA LEU A 161 6.93 -1.53 10.69
C LEU A 161 8.34 -1.14 11.16
N ARG A 162 9.35 -1.78 10.55
CA ARG A 162 10.77 -1.53 10.81
C ARG A 162 11.56 -1.46 9.52
N HIS A 163 12.72 -0.80 9.59
CA HIS A 163 13.74 -0.82 8.54
C HIS A 163 13.23 -0.45 7.15
N ALA A 164 12.27 0.49 7.06
CA ALA A 164 11.80 0.97 5.78
C ALA A 164 12.95 1.66 5.03
N LYS A 165 13.23 1.19 3.80
CA LYS A 165 14.30 1.72 2.95
C LYS A 165 13.93 1.69 1.47
N ALA A 166 14.45 2.64 0.72
CA ALA A 166 14.41 2.59 -0.73
C ALA A 166 15.28 1.43 -1.24
N ALA A 167 14.72 0.61 -2.12
CA ALA A 167 15.41 -0.53 -2.73
C ALA A 167 15.73 -0.27 -4.20
N ALA A 168 14.78 0.29 -4.99
CA ALA A 168 14.96 0.57 -6.39
C ALA A 168 14.09 1.74 -6.85
N HIS A 169 14.39 2.27 -8.03
CA HIS A 169 13.51 3.15 -8.79
C HIS A 169 12.96 2.40 -9.99
N ILE A 170 11.65 2.46 -10.19
CA ILE A 170 10.93 1.74 -11.23
C ILE A 170 10.20 2.76 -12.08
N ALA A 171 10.28 2.59 -13.40
CA ALA A 171 9.43 3.30 -14.33
C ALA A 171 8.36 2.37 -14.89
N MET A 172 7.13 2.85 -15.00
CA MET A 172 6.01 2.16 -15.64
C MET A 172 5.51 3.02 -16.80
N HIS A 173 5.45 2.45 -18.00
CA HIS A 173 4.99 3.16 -19.17
C HIS A 173 3.50 2.97 -19.40
N TRP A 174 2.76 4.07 -19.36
CA TRP A 174 1.36 4.19 -19.72
C TRP A 174 1.24 4.53 -21.21
N ASP A 175 0.51 3.73 -22.00
CA ASP A 175 0.36 3.94 -23.44
C ASP A 175 -0.86 4.79 -23.82
N GLY A 176 -1.57 5.35 -22.85
CA GLY A 176 -2.84 6.05 -23.01
C GLY A 176 -4.05 5.18 -22.65
N THR A 177 -3.87 3.86 -22.49
CA THR A 177 -4.96 2.92 -22.16
C THR A 177 -4.61 1.93 -21.07
N ARG A 178 -3.34 1.52 -20.98
CA ARG A 178 -2.83 0.54 -20.02
C ARG A 178 -1.33 0.72 -19.79
N PHE A 179 -0.82 0.11 -18.73
CA PHE A 179 0.63 -0.07 -18.57
C PHE A 179 1.13 -1.17 -19.51
N SER A 180 1.97 -0.80 -20.47
CA SER A 180 2.48 -1.70 -21.50
C SER A 180 3.76 -2.43 -21.08
N HIS A 181 4.64 -1.75 -20.37
CA HIS A 181 5.91 -2.30 -19.86
C HIS A 181 6.40 -1.51 -18.65
N TRP A 182 7.41 -2.04 -18.01
CA TRP A 182 8.11 -1.41 -16.90
C TRP A 182 9.59 -1.79 -16.94
N TYR A 183 10.42 -1.00 -16.28
CA TYR A 183 11.83 -1.29 -16.08
C TYR A 183 12.34 -0.70 -14.78
N GLU A 184 13.43 -1.27 -14.27
CA GLU A 184 14.16 -0.71 -13.16
C GLU A 184 15.14 0.33 -13.69
N LYS A 185 15.11 1.54 -13.11
CA LYS A 185 16.06 2.62 -13.47
C LYS A 185 17.42 2.28 -12.89
N GLY A 186 18.44 2.23 -13.74
CA GLY A 186 19.83 2.12 -13.32
C GLY A 186 20.27 3.31 -12.49
N GLY A 187 21.35 3.13 -11.70
CA GLY A 187 21.97 4.23 -10.98
C GLY A 187 22.49 5.33 -11.92
N PRO A 188 22.77 6.55 -11.40
CA PRO A 188 23.28 7.63 -12.19
C PRO A 188 24.62 7.25 -12.82
N HIS A 189 24.75 7.46 -14.12
CA HIS A 189 26.02 7.34 -14.84
C HIS A 189 26.74 8.69 -14.81
N THR A 190 28.03 8.69 -14.49
CA THR A 190 28.86 9.89 -14.58
C THR A 190 28.99 10.26 -16.07
N VAL A 191 28.57 11.47 -16.41
CA VAL A 191 28.90 12.03 -17.72
C VAL A 191 30.39 12.35 -17.68
N GLY A 192 31.20 11.58 -18.40
CA GLY A 192 32.61 11.89 -18.57
C GLY A 192 32.73 13.24 -19.28
N VAL A 193 33.41 14.19 -18.63
CA VAL A 193 33.83 15.49 -19.23
C VAL A 193 35.16 15.30 -19.86
#